data_ab5d7bf56d22fb0687bbd6dd98251dd3
#
_entry.id   ab5d7bf56d22fb0687bbd6dd98251dd3
#
_cell.length_a   1.000
_cell.length_b   1.000
_cell.length_c   1.000
_cell.angle_alpha   90.00
_cell.angle_beta   90.00
_cell.angle_gamma   90.00
#
_symmetry.space_group_name_H-M   'P 1'
#
loop_
_entity.id
_entity.type
_entity.pdbx_description
1 polymer ?
#
loop_
_entity_poly.entity_id
_entity_poly.type
_entity_poly.pdbx_seq_one_letter_code
_entity_poly.pdbx_strand_id
1 'polypeptide(L)'
;MTGALRFLIIDGYPEQSRDELQQAGMKLAWELYLNMLVQHLPQAAYDVLLPSDPGVDMPSEKDLHDYAGIIWTGCNLSIYDTANRSVSSQIALAQSAYEVGVPSYGSCWGIQMAAVAAGGEVKPNPKGREMGLARKIHQRPQAYNHPMFEGKPRVFEGFVSHDDMVTRIPPGGTLLARNSFANVQALAVTHKSGTFWATQYHPEYNLHEMARLIVAREKKLIAAGFFRGHEDLMDLVGRMEALAAEPDRKDLRWQLAIDDDVLSDPIRQCEFVNWLHKLVLPTASQS
;
A
#
# COMPACT_ATOMS: atom_id res chain seq x y z
N MET A 1 -9.27 -30.92 -8.47
CA MET A 1 -9.84 -29.58 -8.68
C MET A 1 -9.35 -28.74 -7.52
N THR A 2 -8.31 -27.95 -7.74
CA THR A 2 -7.84 -26.98 -6.72
C THR A 2 -8.96 -25.96 -6.56
N GLY A 3 -9.52 -25.81 -5.35
CA GLY A 3 -10.53 -24.80 -5.03
C GLY A 3 -9.99 -23.39 -5.37
N ALA A 4 -10.91 -22.42 -5.49
CA ALA A 4 -10.53 -21.03 -5.69
C ALA A 4 -9.63 -20.56 -4.53
N LEU A 5 -8.51 -19.90 -4.84
CA LEU A 5 -7.64 -19.32 -3.82
C LEU A 5 -8.39 -18.20 -3.10
N ARG A 6 -8.34 -18.21 -1.77
CA ARG A 6 -9.03 -17.25 -0.90
C ARG A 6 -8.05 -16.24 -0.35
N PHE A 7 -8.42 -14.97 -0.35
CA PHE A 7 -7.59 -13.86 0.13
C PHE A 7 -8.31 -13.09 1.24
N LEU A 8 -7.55 -12.61 2.21
CA LEU A 8 -8.04 -11.67 3.21
C LEU A 8 -7.54 -10.27 2.87
N ILE A 9 -8.47 -9.33 2.66
CA ILE A 9 -8.15 -7.91 2.43
C ILE A 9 -8.45 -7.16 3.73
N ILE A 10 -7.42 -6.54 4.32
CA ILE A 10 -7.51 -5.82 5.58
C ILE A 10 -7.49 -4.33 5.30
N ASP A 11 -8.61 -3.65 5.54
CA ASP A 11 -8.72 -2.20 5.46
C ASP A 11 -8.74 -1.60 6.87
N GLY A 12 -7.59 -1.07 7.27
CA GLY A 12 -7.38 -0.52 8.61
C GLY A 12 -8.06 0.84 8.88
N TYR A 13 -8.63 1.49 7.86
CA TYR A 13 -9.27 2.80 8.05
C TYR A 13 -10.47 2.73 9.00
N PRO A 14 -10.59 3.67 9.97
CA PRO A 14 -11.83 3.88 10.71
C PRO A 14 -13.01 4.24 9.78
N GLU A 15 -14.23 3.88 10.17
CA GLU A 15 -15.47 4.14 9.41
C GLU A 15 -15.57 5.60 8.96
N GLN A 16 -15.41 6.55 9.89
CA GLN A 16 -15.45 7.98 9.55
C GLN A 16 -14.46 8.33 8.43
N SER A 17 -13.27 7.75 8.43
CA SER A 17 -12.25 8.04 7.41
C SER A 17 -12.61 7.43 6.05
N ARG A 18 -13.25 6.26 6.04
CA ARG A 18 -13.81 5.64 4.82
C ARG A 18 -14.90 6.51 4.23
N ASP A 19 -15.81 7.03 5.07
CA ASP A 19 -16.87 7.95 4.64
C ASP A 19 -16.32 9.23 4.02
N GLU A 20 -15.28 9.82 4.63
CA GLU A 20 -14.60 11.01 4.09
C GLU A 20 -13.99 10.74 2.69
N LEU A 21 -13.40 9.57 2.49
CA LEU A 21 -12.85 9.16 1.18
C LEU A 21 -13.96 8.98 0.14
N GLN A 22 -15.04 8.28 0.48
CA GLN A 22 -16.19 8.10 -0.42
C GLN A 22 -16.88 9.42 -0.77
N GLN A 23 -17.05 10.33 0.19
CA GLN A 23 -17.63 11.67 -0.06
C GLN A 23 -16.75 12.49 -1.01
N ALA A 24 -15.45 12.30 -1.02
CA ALA A 24 -14.54 12.91 -1.96
C ALA A 24 -14.53 12.24 -3.35
N GLY A 25 -15.26 11.12 -3.53
CA GLY A 25 -15.32 10.35 -4.77
C GLY A 25 -14.20 9.33 -4.94
N MET A 26 -13.44 9.02 -3.88
CA MET A 26 -12.43 7.96 -3.87
C MET A 26 -13.07 6.62 -3.56
N LYS A 27 -12.62 5.55 -4.20
CA LYS A 27 -12.95 4.18 -3.79
C LYS A 27 -12.33 3.86 -2.44
N LEU A 28 -12.95 2.93 -1.70
CA LEU A 28 -12.37 2.42 -0.47
C LEU A 28 -11.06 1.67 -0.74
N ALA A 29 -10.16 1.68 0.22
CA ALA A 29 -8.84 1.10 0.03
C ALA A 29 -8.89 -0.41 -0.28
N TRP A 30 -9.81 -1.15 0.35
CA TRP A 30 -10.03 -2.57 0.04
C TRP A 30 -10.59 -2.78 -1.38
N GLU A 31 -11.43 -1.88 -1.90
CA GLU A 31 -11.97 -1.99 -3.27
C GLU A 31 -10.88 -1.83 -4.33
N LEU A 32 -9.90 -0.95 -4.07
CA LEU A 32 -8.76 -0.75 -4.98
C LEU A 32 -7.92 -2.03 -5.08
N TYR A 33 -7.63 -2.67 -3.96
CA TYR A 33 -6.91 -3.95 -3.95
C TYR A 33 -7.72 -5.10 -4.54
N LEU A 34 -9.04 -5.14 -4.28
CA LEU A 34 -9.92 -6.11 -4.89
C LEU A 34 -9.91 -5.99 -6.42
N ASN A 35 -9.97 -4.76 -6.94
CA ASN A 35 -9.92 -4.54 -8.40
C ASN A 35 -8.62 -5.11 -8.99
N MET A 36 -7.46 -4.87 -8.37
CA MET A 36 -6.20 -5.47 -8.82
C MET A 36 -6.22 -7.00 -8.69
N LEU A 37 -6.71 -7.53 -7.58
CA LEU A 37 -6.78 -8.98 -7.35
C LEU A 37 -7.61 -9.68 -8.43
N VAL A 38 -8.82 -9.21 -8.69
CA VAL A 38 -9.72 -9.84 -9.68
C VAL A 38 -9.25 -9.62 -11.11
N GLN A 39 -8.52 -8.53 -11.40
CA GLN A 39 -7.89 -8.32 -12.71
C GLN A 39 -6.85 -9.41 -13.04
N HIS A 40 -6.07 -9.84 -12.04
CA HIS A 40 -4.98 -10.80 -12.22
C HIS A 40 -5.36 -12.23 -11.83
N LEU A 41 -6.34 -12.41 -10.95
CA LEU A 41 -6.88 -13.70 -10.52
C LEU A 41 -8.42 -13.64 -10.48
N PRO A 42 -9.10 -13.72 -11.63
CA PRO A 42 -10.57 -13.54 -11.70
C PRO A 42 -11.38 -14.57 -10.92
N GLN A 43 -10.78 -15.72 -10.57
CA GLN A 43 -11.43 -16.79 -9.80
C GLN A 43 -11.10 -16.73 -8.31
N ALA A 44 -10.36 -15.71 -7.83
CA ALA A 44 -10.02 -15.58 -6.42
C ALA A 44 -11.29 -15.34 -5.58
N ALA A 45 -11.42 -16.06 -4.48
CA ALA A 45 -12.36 -15.73 -3.42
C ALA A 45 -11.69 -14.74 -2.45
N TYR A 46 -12.50 -13.93 -1.79
CA TYR A 46 -11.96 -12.95 -0.84
C TYR A 46 -12.93 -12.69 0.32
N ASP A 47 -12.33 -12.25 1.42
CA ASP A 47 -13.04 -11.62 2.54
C ASP A 47 -12.44 -10.26 2.81
N VAL A 48 -13.25 -9.35 3.34
CA VAL A 48 -12.81 -8.01 3.77
C VAL A 48 -12.91 -7.94 5.29
N LEU A 49 -11.82 -7.57 5.94
CA LEU A 49 -11.73 -7.31 7.37
C LEU A 49 -11.59 -5.82 7.60
N LEU A 50 -12.47 -5.25 8.44
CA LEU A 50 -12.48 -3.84 8.84
C LEU A 50 -12.13 -3.74 10.35
N PRO A 51 -10.85 -3.88 10.74
CA PRO A 51 -10.45 -4.06 12.13
C PRO A 51 -10.66 -2.83 13.01
N SER A 52 -10.95 -1.69 12.41
CA SER A 52 -11.25 -0.45 13.12
C SER A 52 -12.74 -0.28 13.46
N ASP A 53 -13.61 -1.17 12.99
CA ASP A 53 -15.04 -1.11 13.26
C ASP A 53 -15.37 -1.73 14.63
N PRO A 54 -16.39 -1.20 15.33
CA PRO A 54 -16.78 -1.75 16.62
C PRO A 54 -17.27 -3.19 16.52
N GLY A 55 -16.84 -4.05 17.44
CA GLY A 55 -17.33 -5.43 17.55
C GLY A 55 -16.79 -6.40 16.49
N VAL A 56 -15.79 -6.00 15.71
CA VAL A 56 -15.16 -6.90 14.73
C VAL A 56 -14.34 -7.96 15.44
N ASP A 57 -14.61 -9.22 15.10
CA ASP A 57 -13.81 -10.35 15.54
C ASP A 57 -12.59 -10.53 14.61
N MET A 58 -11.40 -10.54 15.22
CA MET A 58 -10.16 -10.77 14.49
C MET A 58 -10.00 -12.28 14.22
N PRO A 59 -9.59 -12.68 13.00
CA PRO A 59 -9.37 -14.08 12.69
C PRO A 59 -8.27 -14.66 13.58
N SER A 60 -8.49 -15.90 14.05
CA SER A 60 -7.48 -16.67 14.78
C SER A 60 -6.40 -17.21 13.84
N GLU A 61 -5.29 -17.72 14.38
CA GLU A 61 -4.27 -18.40 13.59
C GLU A 61 -4.84 -19.58 12.78
N LYS A 62 -5.81 -20.30 13.34
CA LYS A 62 -6.49 -21.38 12.63
C LYS A 62 -7.25 -20.87 11.40
N ASP A 63 -7.93 -19.75 11.53
CA ASP A 63 -8.69 -19.16 10.41
C ASP A 63 -7.75 -18.64 9.30
N LEU A 64 -6.54 -18.20 9.67
CA LEU A 64 -5.57 -17.70 8.70
C LEU A 64 -5.06 -18.79 7.75
N HIS A 65 -5.07 -20.07 8.14
CA HIS A 65 -4.70 -21.18 7.24
C HIS A 65 -5.64 -21.34 6.03
N ASP A 66 -6.84 -20.78 6.09
CA ASP A 66 -7.81 -20.84 4.98
C ASP A 66 -7.48 -19.84 3.86
N TYR A 67 -6.51 -18.94 4.07
CA TYR A 67 -6.15 -17.91 3.11
C TYR A 67 -4.82 -18.24 2.40
N ALA A 68 -4.85 -18.09 1.07
CA ALA A 68 -3.66 -18.19 0.23
C ALA A 68 -2.75 -16.95 0.34
N GLY A 69 -3.32 -15.80 0.74
CA GLY A 69 -2.59 -14.56 0.93
C GLY A 69 -3.39 -13.51 1.67
N ILE A 70 -2.67 -12.58 2.31
CA ILE A 70 -3.26 -11.46 3.05
C ILE A 70 -2.80 -10.15 2.41
N ILE A 71 -3.75 -9.24 2.18
CA ILE A 71 -3.50 -7.92 1.59
C ILE A 71 -3.79 -6.86 2.63
N TRP A 72 -2.81 -5.99 2.90
CA TRP A 72 -2.89 -4.90 3.87
C TRP A 72 -2.94 -3.57 3.14
N THR A 73 -4.06 -2.86 3.24
CA THR A 73 -4.23 -1.55 2.61
C THR A 73 -3.43 -0.46 3.32
N GLY A 74 -3.49 0.78 2.78
CA GLY A 74 -3.11 1.98 3.54
C GLY A 74 -4.07 2.23 4.70
N CYS A 75 -3.64 3.11 5.64
CA CYS A 75 -4.47 3.56 6.76
C CYS A 75 -3.97 4.93 7.25
N ASN A 76 -4.83 5.68 7.95
CA ASN A 76 -4.48 6.98 8.53
C ASN A 76 -4.27 6.95 10.05
N LEU A 77 -4.19 5.77 10.64
CA LEU A 77 -3.82 5.59 12.05
C LEU A 77 -2.30 5.71 12.23
N SER A 78 -1.84 5.94 13.45
CA SER A 78 -0.42 5.95 13.82
C SER A 78 -0.05 4.62 14.46
N ILE A 79 0.87 3.87 13.85
CA ILE A 79 1.20 2.49 14.27
C ILE A 79 1.83 2.41 15.68
N TYR A 80 2.42 3.49 16.15
CA TYR A 80 2.99 3.60 17.50
C TYR A 80 1.95 4.01 18.57
N ASP A 81 0.70 4.28 18.18
CA ASP A 81 -0.42 4.44 19.12
C ASP A 81 -0.99 3.06 19.51
N THR A 82 -0.18 2.29 20.24
CA THR A 82 -0.53 0.93 20.66
C THR A 82 -1.59 0.86 21.75
N ALA A 83 -1.93 1.99 22.38
CA ALA A 83 -3.09 2.11 23.27
C ALA A 83 -4.42 2.01 22.50
N ASN A 84 -4.42 2.37 21.23
CA ASN A 84 -5.56 2.20 20.33
C ASN A 84 -5.73 0.71 19.99
N ARG A 85 -6.88 0.14 20.40
CA ARG A 85 -7.19 -1.27 20.16
C ARG A 85 -7.15 -1.64 18.67
N SER A 86 -7.61 -0.75 17.79
CA SER A 86 -7.59 -0.98 16.34
C SER A 86 -6.15 -1.13 15.81
N VAL A 87 -5.18 -0.46 16.42
CA VAL A 87 -3.76 -0.58 16.05
C VAL A 87 -3.18 -1.87 16.64
N SER A 88 -3.33 -2.09 17.95
CA SER A 88 -2.72 -3.24 18.64
C SER A 88 -3.26 -4.57 18.13
N SER A 89 -4.55 -4.68 17.79
CA SER A 89 -5.14 -5.89 17.21
C SER A 89 -4.63 -6.20 15.81
N GLN A 90 -4.41 -5.17 14.98
CA GLN A 90 -3.81 -5.36 13.65
C GLN A 90 -2.35 -5.78 13.74
N ILE A 91 -1.56 -5.25 14.69
CA ILE A 91 -0.18 -5.70 14.92
C ILE A 91 -0.18 -7.18 15.34
N ALA A 92 -1.06 -7.58 16.26
CA ALA A 92 -1.19 -8.97 16.68
C ALA A 92 -1.58 -9.89 15.51
N LEU A 93 -2.50 -9.46 14.65
CA LEU A 93 -2.88 -10.21 13.44
C LEU A 93 -1.69 -10.38 12.47
N ALA A 94 -0.89 -9.33 12.28
CA ALA A 94 0.30 -9.41 11.43
C ALA A 94 1.36 -10.37 12.04
N GLN A 95 1.49 -10.42 13.36
CA GLN A 95 2.34 -11.40 14.05
C GLN A 95 1.82 -12.81 13.83
N SER A 96 0.52 -13.07 13.99
CA SER A 96 -0.09 -14.37 13.71
C SER A 96 0.08 -14.77 12.23
N ALA A 97 -0.02 -13.84 11.28
CA ALA A 97 0.23 -14.11 9.86
C ALA A 97 1.69 -14.57 9.61
N TYR A 98 2.68 -13.99 10.33
CA TYR A 98 4.06 -14.46 10.29
C TYR A 98 4.24 -15.85 10.92
N GLU A 99 3.58 -16.15 12.05
CA GLU A 99 3.65 -17.47 12.69
C GLU A 99 3.07 -18.57 11.79
N VAL A 100 1.88 -18.30 11.22
CA VAL A 100 1.17 -19.25 10.35
C VAL A 100 1.85 -19.42 8.99
N GLY A 101 2.58 -18.40 8.51
CA GLY A 101 3.30 -18.48 7.25
C GLY A 101 2.50 -18.05 6.04
N VAL A 102 1.36 -17.34 6.20
CA VAL A 102 0.56 -16.86 5.07
C VAL A 102 1.28 -15.70 4.38
N PRO A 103 1.51 -15.79 3.04
CA PRO A 103 2.10 -14.71 2.27
C PRO A 103 1.33 -13.40 2.42
N SER A 104 2.00 -12.31 2.80
CA SER A 104 1.37 -11.01 2.96
C SER A 104 1.93 -9.98 1.96
N TYR A 105 1.07 -9.06 1.51
CA TYR A 105 1.44 -7.87 0.74
C TYR A 105 0.75 -6.65 1.32
N GLY A 106 1.40 -5.48 1.22
CA GLY A 106 0.72 -4.24 1.61
C GLY A 106 1.43 -2.96 1.22
N SER A 107 0.67 -1.87 1.20
CA SER A 107 1.15 -0.52 0.91
C SER A 107 1.00 0.40 2.12
N CYS A 108 1.85 1.40 2.25
CA CYS A 108 1.81 2.46 3.25
C CYS A 108 1.69 1.91 4.69
N TRP A 109 0.47 1.73 5.20
CA TRP A 109 0.24 1.06 6.48
C TRP A 109 0.77 -0.39 6.49
N GLY A 110 0.64 -1.09 5.36
CA GLY A 110 1.16 -2.45 5.20
C GLY A 110 2.67 -2.56 5.41
N ILE A 111 3.48 -1.62 4.94
CA ILE A 111 4.94 -1.67 5.20
C ILE A 111 5.26 -1.38 6.66
N GLN A 112 4.45 -0.55 7.32
CA GLN A 112 4.58 -0.31 8.74
C GLN A 112 4.23 -1.56 9.55
N MET A 113 3.14 -2.26 9.18
CA MET A 113 2.75 -3.55 9.76
C MET A 113 3.85 -4.60 9.57
N ALA A 114 4.36 -4.75 8.34
CA ALA A 114 5.46 -5.68 8.04
C ALA A 114 6.68 -5.43 8.92
N ALA A 115 7.03 -4.16 9.13
CA ALA A 115 8.19 -3.79 9.95
C ALA A 115 7.94 -4.03 11.44
N VAL A 116 6.85 -3.48 12.00
CA VAL A 116 6.60 -3.47 13.46
C VAL A 116 6.29 -4.87 13.98
N ALA A 117 5.48 -5.66 13.26
CA ALA A 117 5.14 -7.02 13.67
C ALA A 117 6.37 -7.96 13.74
N ALA A 118 7.41 -7.67 12.96
CA ALA A 118 8.69 -8.42 12.97
C ALA A 118 9.78 -7.78 13.87
N GLY A 119 9.44 -6.76 14.67
CA GLY A 119 10.35 -6.11 15.61
C GLY A 119 11.15 -4.94 15.05
N GLY A 120 10.72 -4.37 13.94
CA GLY A 120 11.21 -3.10 13.39
C GLY A 120 10.69 -1.87 14.15
N GLU A 121 10.89 -0.68 13.59
CA GLU A 121 10.44 0.57 14.20
C GLU A 121 9.95 1.55 13.14
N VAL A 122 8.87 2.27 13.47
CA VAL A 122 8.27 3.33 12.65
C VAL A 122 8.20 4.61 13.49
N LYS A 123 8.51 5.73 12.87
CA LYS A 123 8.45 7.07 13.49
C LYS A 123 7.94 8.10 12.49
N PRO A 124 7.47 9.26 12.97
CA PRO A 124 7.22 10.40 12.10
C PRO A 124 8.45 10.74 11.26
N ASN A 125 8.22 11.04 9.98
CA ASN A 125 9.31 11.49 9.12
C ASN A 125 9.71 12.92 9.51
N PRO A 126 10.99 13.19 9.84
CA PRO A 126 11.43 14.53 10.20
C PRO A 126 11.29 15.56 9.07
N LYS A 127 11.09 15.10 7.83
CA LYS A 127 10.80 15.95 6.67
C LYS A 127 9.31 16.28 6.50
N GLY A 128 8.47 15.78 7.40
CA GLY A 128 7.02 15.91 7.31
C GLY A 128 6.36 14.92 6.35
N ARG A 129 5.23 15.32 5.77
CA ARG A 129 4.43 14.49 4.87
C ARG A 129 5.06 14.37 3.48
N GLU A 130 5.12 13.16 2.94
CA GLU A 130 5.29 12.90 1.51
C GLU A 130 3.90 12.72 0.88
N MET A 131 3.57 13.53 -0.14
CA MET A 131 2.23 13.56 -0.73
C MET A 131 2.27 13.66 -2.25
N GLY A 132 1.36 12.98 -2.93
CA GLY A 132 1.22 12.99 -4.38
C GLY A 132 2.11 11.94 -5.03
N LEU A 133 3.31 12.31 -5.43
CA LEU A 133 4.28 11.42 -6.07
C LEU A 133 5.59 11.34 -5.29
N ALA A 134 5.98 10.14 -4.89
CA ALA A 134 7.33 9.85 -4.45
C ALA A 134 8.24 9.86 -5.67
N ARG A 135 9.08 10.88 -5.75
CA ARG A 135 9.98 11.09 -6.88
C ARG A 135 11.26 10.29 -6.74
N LYS A 136 11.75 9.76 -7.86
CA LYS A 136 13.05 9.09 -7.97
C LYS A 136 13.21 8.01 -6.89
N ILE A 137 12.28 7.07 -6.84
CA ILE A 137 12.44 5.87 -6.03
C ILE A 137 13.52 5.00 -6.69
N HIS A 138 14.59 4.71 -5.97
CA HIS A 138 15.71 3.91 -6.47
C HIS A 138 15.66 2.52 -5.88
N GLN A 139 15.68 1.50 -6.74
CA GLN A 139 15.95 0.13 -6.32
C GLN A 139 17.33 0.03 -5.67
N ARG A 140 17.43 -0.75 -4.59
CA ARG A 140 18.70 -1.12 -3.97
C ARG A 140 19.32 -2.32 -4.71
N PRO A 141 20.62 -2.55 -4.60
CA PRO A 141 21.24 -3.72 -5.22
C PRO A 141 20.55 -5.05 -4.89
N GLN A 142 20.03 -5.18 -3.66
CA GLN A 142 19.29 -6.35 -3.20
C GLN A 142 17.99 -6.58 -3.98
N ALA A 143 17.39 -5.54 -4.54
CA ALA A 143 16.16 -5.62 -5.32
C ALA A 143 16.40 -6.12 -6.76
N TYR A 144 17.61 -6.02 -7.30
CA TYR A 144 17.88 -6.32 -8.72
C TYR A 144 17.55 -7.76 -9.13
N ASN A 145 17.68 -8.68 -8.19
CA ASN A 145 17.34 -10.10 -8.37
C ASN A 145 16.20 -10.54 -7.44
N HIS A 146 15.55 -9.60 -6.75
CA HIS A 146 14.43 -9.94 -5.89
C HIS A 146 13.15 -10.09 -6.72
N PRO A 147 12.40 -11.19 -6.58
CA PRO A 147 11.23 -11.47 -7.43
C PRO A 147 10.14 -10.40 -7.35
N MET A 148 10.00 -9.68 -6.24
CA MET A 148 9.05 -8.57 -6.11
C MET A 148 9.28 -7.47 -7.16
N PHE A 149 10.52 -7.24 -7.59
CA PHE A 149 10.91 -6.17 -8.51
C PHE A 149 11.21 -6.65 -9.95
N GLU A 150 10.90 -7.91 -10.28
CA GLU A 150 11.09 -8.43 -11.63
C GLU A 150 10.25 -7.61 -12.62
N GLY A 151 10.89 -7.02 -13.62
CA GLY A 151 10.25 -6.16 -14.62
C GLY A 151 10.08 -4.69 -14.22
N LYS A 152 10.34 -4.31 -12.96
CA LYS A 152 10.23 -2.92 -12.50
C LYS A 152 11.45 -2.09 -12.91
N PRO A 153 11.30 -0.85 -13.41
CA PRO A 153 12.43 0.05 -13.67
C PRO A 153 13.28 0.27 -12.41
N ARG A 154 14.59 0.44 -12.58
CA ARG A 154 15.53 0.67 -11.45
C ARG A 154 15.32 2.01 -10.74
N VAL A 155 14.79 2.99 -11.45
CA VAL A 155 14.35 4.29 -10.94
C VAL A 155 12.94 4.50 -11.45
N PHE A 156 12.02 4.83 -10.57
CA PHE A 156 10.61 5.00 -10.89
C PHE A 156 9.96 5.97 -9.91
N GLU A 157 8.73 6.34 -10.19
CA GLU A 157 7.88 7.14 -9.31
C GLU A 157 6.67 6.32 -8.86
N GLY A 158 6.05 6.74 -7.76
CA GLY A 158 4.86 6.06 -7.22
C GLY A 158 3.98 7.03 -6.45
N PHE A 159 2.70 6.73 -6.33
CA PHE A 159 1.76 7.52 -5.53
C PHE A 159 2.01 7.33 -4.04
N VAL A 160 2.00 8.42 -3.28
CA VAL A 160 2.26 8.42 -1.83
C VAL A 160 1.36 9.37 -1.07
N SER A 161 1.06 9.00 0.17
CA SER A 161 0.42 9.88 1.16
C SER A 161 0.73 9.39 2.57
N HIS A 162 1.87 9.77 3.14
CA HIS A 162 2.27 9.32 4.46
C HIS A 162 3.02 10.38 5.27
N ASP A 163 2.86 10.35 6.59
CA ASP A 163 3.59 11.17 7.56
C ASP A 163 4.72 10.38 8.22
N ASP A 164 4.57 9.06 8.32
CA ASP A 164 5.45 8.15 9.04
C ASP A 164 6.34 7.35 8.10
N MET A 165 7.46 6.85 8.59
CA MET A 165 8.37 5.99 7.84
C MET A 165 8.98 4.90 8.73
N VAL A 166 9.37 3.78 8.13
CA VAL A 166 10.19 2.75 8.79
C VAL A 166 11.57 3.34 9.06
N THR A 167 11.95 3.41 10.34
CA THR A 167 13.24 3.94 10.80
C THR A 167 14.24 2.85 11.14
N ARG A 168 13.75 1.66 11.56
CA ARG A 168 14.58 0.48 11.80
C ARG A 168 13.95 -0.74 11.12
N ILE A 169 14.68 -1.28 10.15
CA ILE A 169 14.30 -2.51 9.44
C ILE A 169 14.36 -3.67 10.45
N PRO A 170 13.34 -4.55 10.48
CA PRO A 170 13.34 -5.69 11.41
C PRO A 170 14.40 -6.75 11.04
N PRO A 171 14.75 -7.65 11.97
CA PRO A 171 15.48 -8.86 11.62
C PRO A 171 14.77 -9.65 10.51
N GLY A 172 15.52 -10.13 9.53
CA GLY A 172 14.96 -10.80 8.33
C GLY A 172 14.39 -9.84 7.27
N GLY A 173 14.49 -8.53 7.51
CA GLY A 173 14.06 -7.49 6.54
C GLY A 173 15.14 -7.17 5.52
N THR A 174 14.74 -7.08 4.25
CA THR A 174 15.60 -6.67 3.12
C THR A 174 15.08 -5.37 2.52
N LEU A 175 15.91 -4.31 2.56
CA LEU A 175 15.60 -3.02 1.94
C LEU A 175 15.67 -3.16 0.41
N LEU A 176 14.56 -2.91 -0.28
CA LEU A 176 14.46 -3.08 -1.72
C LEU A 176 14.48 -1.75 -2.48
N ALA A 177 13.87 -0.69 -1.94
CA ALA A 177 13.87 0.63 -2.58
C ALA A 177 13.86 1.77 -1.55
N ARG A 178 14.36 2.94 -1.99
CA ARG A 178 14.36 4.18 -1.21
C ARG A 178 14.29 5.40 -2.12
N ASN A 179 13.96 6.56 -1.56
CA ASN A 179 14.18 7.85 -2.22
C ASN A 179 14.88 8.84 -1.27
N SER A 180 14.99 10.10 -1.68
CA SER A 180 15.58 11.14 -0.84
C SER A 180 14.68 11.58 0.31
N PHE A 181 13.38 11.24 0.27
CA PHE A 181 12.40 11.61 1.29
C PHE A 181 12.26 10.55 2.38
N ALA A 182 12.10 9.28 2.00
CA ALA A 182 12.01 8.15 2.92
C ALA A 182 13.09 7.10 2.61
N ASN A 183 13.83 6.68 3.65
CA ASN A 183 14.90 5.70 3.50
C ASN A 183 14.41 4.29 3.18
N VAL A 184 13.12 4.02 3.42
CA VAL A 184 12.48 2.73 3.13
C VAL A 184 11.21 3.02 2.31
N GLN A 185 11.28 2.75 1.01
CA GLN A 185 10.15 2.83 0.07
C GLN A 185 9.62 1.45 -0.32
N ALA A 186 10.44 0.40 -0.16
CA ALA A 186 10.00 -0.97 -0.30
C ALA A 186 10.85 -1.91 0.57
N LEU A 187 10.18 -2.89 1.15
CA LEU A 187 10.74 -3.83 2.11
C LEU A 187 10.19 -5.23 1.85
N ALA A 188 11.04 -6.25 1.89
CA ALA A 188 10.63 -7.63 2.03
C ALA A 188 11.08 -8.13 3.41
N VAL A 189 10.19 -8.75 4.15
CA VAL A 189 10.47 -9.28 5.50
C VAL A 189 10.14 -10.77 5.51
N THR A 190 11.12 -11.60 5.84
CA THR A 190 10.90 -13.00 6.20
C THR A 190 11.10 -13.12 7.71
N HIS A 191 10.04 -13.49 8.41
CA HIS A 191 10.03 -13.61 9.86
C HIS A 191 9.23 -14.85 10.26
N LYS A 192 9.74 -15.65 11.20
CA LYS A 192 9.14 -16.94 11.54
C LYS A 192 8.92 -17.80 10.28
N SER A 193 7.68 -18.21 10.04
CA SER A 193 7.29 -19.01 8.88
C SER A 193 6.79 -18.15 7.71
N GLY A 194 6.56 -16.83 7.91
CA GLY A 194 5.87 -15.96 6.97
C GLY A 194 6.80 -15.01 6.20
N THR A 195 6.31 -14.59 5.04
CA THR A 195 6.97 -13.59 4.20
C THR A 195 5.99 -12.46 3.87
N PHE A 196 6.41 -11.22 4.11
CA PHE A 196 5.63 -10.03 3.83
C PHE A 196 6.40 -9.11 2.86
N TRP A 197 5.85 -8.86 1.66
CA TRP A 197 6.37 -7.88 0.73
C TRP A 197 5.56 -6.60 0.85
N ALA A 198 6.23 -5.46 0.92
CA ALA A 198 5.53 -4.22 1.19
C ALA A 198 6.19 -2.99 0.55
N THR A 199 5.34 -2.00 0.20
CA THR A 199 5.73 -0.71 -0.37
C THR A 199 5.25 0.43 0.50
N GLN A 200 5.98 1.55 0.55
CA GLN A 200 5.52 2.79 1.17
C GLN A 200 4.59 3.55 0.21
N TYR A 201 4.81 3.41 -1.08
CA TYR A 201 3.95 3.93 -2.14
C TYR A 201 2.79 2.99 -2.44
N HIS A 202 1.80 3.52 -3.15
CA HIS A 202 0.51 2.90 -3.43
C HIS A 202 0.42 2.41 -4.88
N PRO A 203 0.72 1.14 -5.20
CA PRO A 203 0.54 0.60 -6.54
C PRO A 203 -0.94 0.45 -6.93
N GLU A 204 -1.83 0.40 -5.95
CA GLU A 204 -3.28 0.30 -6.11
C GLU A 204 -3.94 1.61 -6.55
N TYR A 205 -3.28 2.77 -6.32
CA TYR A 205 -3.82 4.05 -6.78
C TYR A 205 -3.59 4.24 -8.28
N ASN A 206 -4.49 4.97 -8.90
CA ASN A 206 -4.29 5.62 -10.19
C ASN A 206 -4.35 7.15 -10.01
N LEU A 207 -4.27 7.88 -11.12
CA LEU A 207 -4.23 9.34 -11.05
C LEU A 207 -5.55 9.95 -10.55
N HIS A 208 -6.70 9.34 -10.88
CA HIS A 208 -8.01 9.73 -10.37
C HIS A 208 -8.10 9.52 -8.85
N GLU A 209 -7.74 8.34 -8.35
CA GLU A 209 -7.80 8.05 -6.91
C GLU A 209 -6.88 8.97 -6.09
N MET A 210 -5.69 9.29 -6.62
CA MET A 210 -4.81 10.28 -5.99
C MET A 210 -5.42 11.69 -6.00
N ALA A 211 -6.06 12.10 -7.10
CA ALA A 211 -6.77 13.37 -7.17
C ALA A 211 -7.90 13.44 -6.14
N ARG A 212 -8.68 12.36 -5.98
CA ARG A 212 -9.75 12.30 -4.96
C ARG A 212 -9.21 12.29 -3.54
N LEU A 213 -8.09 11.61 -3.30
CA LEU A 213 -7.42 11.67 -1.99
C LEU A 213 -6.95 13.08 -1.63
N ILE A 214 -6.44 13.85 -2.60
CA ILE A 214 -6.06 15.26 -2.40
C ILE A 214 -7.29 16.07 -1.97
N VAL A 215 -8.44 15.88 -2.62
CA VAL A 215 -9.71 16.52 -2.21
C VAL A 215 -10.12 16.12 -0.80
N ALA A 216 -10.11 14.83 -0.48
CA ALA A 216 -10.44 14.32 0.87
C ALA A 216 -9.54 14.92 1.97
N ARG A 217 -8.31 15.27 1.63
CA ARG A 217 -7.31 15.80 2.56
C ARG A 217 -7.09 17.32 2.44
N GLU A 218 -7.94 18.05 1.72
CA GLU A 218 -7.80 19.47 1.40
C GLU A 218 -7.38 20.31 2.61
N LYS A 219 -8.18 20.28 3.69
CA LYS A 219 -7.91 21.09 4.90
C LYS A 219 -6.51 20.79 5.49
N LYS A 220 -6.16 19.52 5.57
CA LYS A 220 -4.85 19.08 6.11
C LYS A 220 -3.70 19.52 5.19
N LEU A 221 -3.88 19.42 3.87
CA LEU A 221 -2.86 19.77 2.89
C LEU A 221 -2.64 21.29 2.80
N ILE A 222 -3.70 22.09 2.87
CA ILE A 222 -3.59 23.55 2.94
C ILE A 222 -2.89 23.97 4.24
N ALA A 223 -3.30 23.42 5.39
CA ALA A 223 -2.67 23.70 6.68
C ALA A 223 -1.19 23.31 6.73
N ALA A 224 -0.80 22.26 6.01
CA ALA A 224 0.58 21.81 5.89
C ALA A 224 1.39 22.58 4.82
N GLY A 225 0.80 23.54 4.11
CA GLY A 225 1.47 24.39 3.15
C GLY A 225 1.69 23.77 1.76
N PHE A 226 1.02 22.67 1.43
CA PHE A 226 1.08 22.08 0.09
C PHE A 226 0.34 22.93 -0.95
N PHE A 227 -0.70 23.63 -0.52
CA PHE A 227 -1.53 24.51 -1.36
C PHE A 227 -1.79 25.83 -0.65
N ARG A 228 -1.90 26.90 -1.44
CA ARG A 228 -2.24 28.25 -0.95
C ARG A 228 -3.71 28.38 -0.55
N GLY A 229 -4.59 27.53 -1.09
CA GLY A 229 -6.03 27.52 -0.84
C GLY A 229 -6.75 26.54 -1.75
N HIS A 230 -8.09 26.58 -1.68
CA HIS A 230 -8.98 25.70 -2.43
C HIS A 230 -8.75 25.77 -3.95
N GLU A 231 -8.67 26.97 -4.52
CA GLU A 231 -8.50 27.15 -5.98
C GLU A 231 -7.19 26.51 -6.49
N ASP A 232 -6.09 26.70 -5.75
CA ASP A 232 -4.78 26.16 -6.09
C ASP A 232 -4.79 24.61 -6.04
N LEU A 233 -5.48 24.03 -5.07
CA LEU A 233 -5.69 22.58 -4.97
C LEU A 233 -6.54 22.07 -6.14
N MET A 234 -7.67 22.72 -6.42
CA MET A 234 -8.58 22.27 -7.47
C MET A 234 -7.99 22.43 -8.89
N ASP A 235 -7.09 23.38 -9.11
CA ASP A 235 -6.35 23.49 -10.36
C ASP A 235 -5.45 22.25 -10.59
N LEU A 236 -4.72 21.80 -9.56
CA LEU A 236 -3.96 20.54 -9.65
C LEU A 236 -4.88 19.35 -9.89
N VAL A 237 -5.95 19.22 -9.10
CA VAL A 237 -6.94 18.13 -9.21
C VAL A 237 -7.53 18.10 -10.62
N GLY A 238 -7.93 19.23 -11.18
CA GLY A 238 -8.48 19.32 -12.54
C GLY A 238 -7.49 18.84 -13.61
N ARG A 239 -6.21 19.19 -13.48
CA ARG A 239 -5.16 18.69 -14.40
C ARG A 239 -4.92 17.20 -14.25
N MET A 240 -4.94 16.67 -13.03
CA MET A 240 -4.79 15.23 -12.77
C MET A 240 -5.97 14.45 -13.36
N GLU A 241 -7.20 14.91 -13.17
CA GLU A 241 -8.40 14.27 -13.75
C GLU A 241 -8.40 14.34 -15.28
N ALA A 242 -8.00 15.45 -15.86
CA ALA A 242 -7.88 15.58 -17.31
C ALA A 242 -6.83 14.62 -17.89
N LEU A 243 -5.68 14.43 -17.19
CA LEU A 243 -4.68 13.44 -17.60
C LEU A 243 -5.15 12.00 -17.35
N ALA A 244 -5.94 11.75 -16.31
CA ALA A 244 -6.54 10.44 -16.06
C ALA A 244 -7.52 10.05 -17.18
N ALA A 245 -8.30 11.01 -17.70
CA ALA A 245 -9.23 10.79 -18.81
C ALA A 245 -8.52 10.65 -20.16
N GLU A 246 -7.43 11.36 -20.37
CA GLU A 246 -6.65 11.38 -21.62
C GLU A 246 -5.14 11.16 -21.33
N PRO A 247 -4.71 9.89 -21.07
CA PRO A 247 -3.33 9.60 -20.63
C PRO A 247 -2.23 10.00 -21.62
N ASP A 248 -2.56 10.19 -22.88
CA ASP A 248 -1.62 10.58 -23.95
C ASP A 248 -1.40 12.10 -24.07
N ARG A 249 -2.04 12.91 -23.21
CA ARG A 249 -1.90 14.38 -23.17
C ARG A 249 -0.49 14.79 -22.78
N LYS A 250 0.38 15.00 -23.77
CA LYS A 250 1.81 15.36 -23.58
C LYS A 250 2.01 16.65 -22.78
N ASP A 251 1.14 17.65 -22.98
CA ASP A 251 1.16 18.92 -22.26
C ASP A 251 0.91 18.70 -20.76
N LEU A 252 -0.07 17.86 -20.38
CA LEU A 252 -0.37 17.55 -18.99
C LEU A 252 0.69 16.64 -18.36
N ARG A 253 1.19 15.62 -19.10
CA ARG A 253 2.32 14.81 -18.66
C ARG A 253 3.53 15.67 -18.32
N TRP A 254 3.85 16.63 -19.18
CA TRP A 254 4.98 17.53 -18.97
C TRP A 254 4.74 18.48 -17.78
N GLN A 255 3.56 19.11 -17.69
CA GLN A 255 3.21 20.03 -16.59
C GLN A 255 3.21 19.34 -15.22
N LEU A 256 2.68 18.12 -15.16
CA LEU A 256 2.60 17.33 -13.93
C LEU A 256 3.89 16.53 -13.66
N ALA A 257 4.81 16.48 -14.62
CA ALA A 257 5.99 15.62 -14.61
C ALA A 257 5.62 14.16 -14.29
N ILE A 258 4.63 13.61 -15.00
CA ILE A 258 4.09 12.24 -14.84
C ILE A 258 4.38 11.44 -16.11
N ASP A 259 4.85 10.21 -15.93
CA ASP A 259 5.16 9.30 -17.02
C ASP A 259 4.56 7.91 -16.79
N ASP A 260 4.91 6.96 -17.65
CA ASP A 260 4.34 5.60 -17.68
C ASP A 260 4.58 4.79 -16.41
N ASP A 261 5.57 5.15 -15.59
CA ASP A 261 5.83 4.47 -14.31
C ASP A 261 4.65 4.61 -13.30
N VAL A 262 3.81 5.64 -13.44
CA VAL A 262 2.58 5.82 -12.66
C VAL A 262 1.30 5.69 -13.50
N LEU A 263 1.34 5.93 -14.83
CA LEU A 263 0.16 5.83 -15.68
C LEU A 263 -0.09 4.40 -16.17
N SER A 264 0.96 3.61 -16.40
CA SER A 264 0.87 2.24 -16.91
C SER A 264 0.64 1.24 -15.77
N ASP A 265 -0.53 0.59 -15.77
CA ASP A 265 -0.87 -0.45 -14.78
C ASP A 265 0.20 -1.55 -14.68
N PRO A 266 0.73 -2.14 -15.77
CA PRO A 266 1.76 -3.15 -15.69
C PRO A 266 3.04 -2.70 -14.96
N ILE A 267 3.40 -1.42 -15.08
CA ILE A 267 4.58 -0.86 -14.39
C ILE A 267 4.23 -0.52 -12.94
N ARG A 268 3.09 0.15 -12.73
CA ARG A 268 2.66 0.61 -11.41
C ARG A 268 2.35 -0.55 -10.46
N GLN A 269 1.65 -1.59 -10.93
CA GLN A 269 1.19 -2.73 -10.14
C GLN A 269 2.21 -3.89 -10.09
N CYS A 270 3.38 -3.72 -10.68
CA CYS A 270 4.38 -4.78 -10.88
C CYS A 270 4.67 -5.56 -9.58
N GLU A 271 4.85 -4.90 -8.44
CA GLU A 271 5.17 -5.52 -7.17
C GLU A 271 4.05 -6.42 -6.64
N PHE A 272 2.80 -5.98 -6.78
CA PHE A 272 1.63 -6.76 -6.38
C PHE A 272 1.45 -7.99 -7.29
N VAL A 273 1.59 -7.80 -8.59
CA VAL A 273 1.49 -8.89 -9.58
C VAL A 273 2.59 -9.93 -9.33
N ASN A 274 3.80 -9.48 -9.08
CA ASN A 274 4.91 -10.36 -8.73
C ASN A 274 4.66 -11.10 -7.41
N TRP A 275 4.07 -10.43 -6.40
CA TRP A 275 3.68 -11.10 -5.15
C TRP A 275 2.70 -12.26 -5.42
N LEU A 276 1.67 -12.03 -6.24
CA LEU A 276 0.73 -13.09 -6.62
C LEU A 276 1.44 -14.26 -7.30
N HIS A 277 2.22 -13.98 -8.33
CA HIS A 277 2.79 -15.02 -9.20
C HIS A 277 4.07 -15.67 -8.65
N LYS A 278 4.88 -14.95 -7.85
CA LYS A 278 6.19 -15.42 -7.39
C LYS A 278 6.21 -15.83 -5.92
N LEU A 279 5.19 -15.47 -5.16
CA LEU A 279 5.10 -15.85 -3.74
C LEU A 279 3.82 -16.64 -3.45
N VAL A 280 2.62 -16.10 -3.75
CA VAL A 280 1.35 -16.76 -3.38
C VAL A 280 1.13 -18.05 -4.14
N LEU A 281 1.13 -18.01 -5.48
CA LEU A 281 0.84 -19.20 -6.30
C LEU A 281 1.84 -20.36 -6.05
N PRO A 282 3.16 -20.13 -5.94
CA PRO A 282 4.10 -21.21 -5.58
C PRO A 282 3.86 -21.77 -4.19
N THR A 283 3.53 -20.94 -3.19
CA THR A 283 3.25 -21.40 -1.82
C THR A 283 1.99 -22.26 -1.79
N ALA A 284 0.91 -21.80 -2.40
CA ALA A 284 -0.35 -22.55 -2.47
C ALA A 284 -0.25 -23.89 -3.24
N SER A 285 0.73 -24.02 -4.13
CA SER A 285 0.95 -25.27 -4.88
C SER A 285 1.73 -26.32 -4.08
N GLN A 286 2.33 -25.93 -2.95
CA GLN A 286 3.12 -26.81 -2.06
C GLN A 286 2.32 -27.28 -0.83
N SER A 287 1.19 -26.64 -0.56
CA SER A 287 0.22 -26.99 0.50
C SER A 287 -0.82 -27.97 -0.01
#